data_54cecb1c6ed1e64b469d1bebacc4397f
#
_entry.id   54cecb1c6ed1e64b469d1bebacc4397f
#
_cell.length_a   1.000
_cell.length_b   1.000
_cell.length_c   1.000
_cell.angle_alpha   90.00
_cell.angle_beta   90.00
_cell.angle_gamma   90.00
#
_symmetry.space_group_name_H-M   'P 1'
#
loop_
_entity.id
_entity.type
_entity.pdbx_description
1 polymer ?
#
loop_
_entity_poly.entity_id
_entity_poly.type
_entity_poly.pdbx_seq_one_letter_code
_entity_poly.pdbx_strand_id
1 'polypeptide(L)'
;VSQVNYHGIKKGEREDLDARLGLRKGYQITPNVIDRATTLIKKFFDGKGFKNVEVEIVQKDDLAHEGEVIVDINIDKNEKTKIHQIHFEGNSALSDRDLKKAMKKTNEKFSLYNDWKSSILEAFSTKKFTSEEYENDKKHIIEKYNEKGYRDAVLVEDSVVNYNDKRVDIFLKVEEGDKYYLKDISFVGNTKYPAEQLNYILGMKRGDVYNQKKLNERLTTDDDAVSNLYYNNGYIFFGADPVEVDVDNDSISLEIRIQEGPQATINRVIINGNDRLYEDIVRRELRTKPGMLFSRDDLMRSTREIAQMGHFDPENLVPQPLPDPDNGTVDIQYNLVSKANDQIEFSAGWGQTGVIGKLSLKFTNFSMKNLLNPSTYKGIIPQGEGQTLTLSGQTNGRYYQAYSISFMDPWFGGKRPNTLSVSAYFSKQTDISSNYLNNNSYGGYGYGGYPYYGGYGGYGGYGYGGYGYGYNYGNYELAYDPDKSIMMFGLSAGYGKRLNWPDDYFQFMATLNYQLYMMKDWDYFLVNNGNCHNINLELNLQRNSIDNPLYTRRGSQFMFSVAATPPWSLWDGKDYKNMSDQDEDKFRMIEYHKWKFKAKIFSPLAPLTVKR
;
A
#
# COMPACT_ATOMS: atom_id res chain seq x y z
N VAL A 1 20.87 -3.28 -44.18
CA VAL A 1 19.41 -3.12 -44.00
C VAL A 1 19.04 -1.66 -44.20
N SER A 2 18.15 -1.36 -45.11
CA SER A 2 17.59 -0.02 -45.32
C SER A 2 16.35 0.21 -44.45
N GLN A 3 15.51 -0.82 -44.34
CA GLN A 3 14.24 -0.77 -43.65
C GLN A 3 13.85 -2.14 -43.06
N VAL A 4 13.17 -2.13 -41.90
CA VAL A 4 12.56 -3.32 -41.28
C VAL A 4 11.05 -3.11 -41.19
N ASN A 5 10.29 -4.01 -41.77
CA ASN A 5 8.83 -3.99 -41.74
C ASN A 5 8.32 -5.18 -40.92
N TYR A 6 7.31 -4.96 -40.11
CA TYR A 6 6.65 -5.99 -39.32
C TYR A 6 5.21 -6.14 -39.76
N HIS A 7 4.77 -7.38 -40.02
CA HIS A 7 3.41 -7.74 -40.38
C HIS A 7 2.81 -8.68 -39.32
N GLY A 8 1.51 -8.59 -39.08
CA GLY A 8 0.79 -9.48 -38.15
C GLY A 8 0.86 -9.09 -36.66
N ILE A 9 1.47 -7.96 -36.29
CA ILE A 9 1.64 -7.51 -34.92
C ILE A 9 1.07 -6.10 -34.65
N LYS A 10 0.82 -5.79 -33.39
CA LYS A 10 0.35 -4.47 -32.94
C LYS A 10 1.52 -3.47 -32.81
N LYS A 11 1.22 -2.17 -32.87
CA LYS A 11 2.22 -1.10 -32.77
C LYS A 11 3.11 -1.20 -31.51
N GLY A 12 2.54 -1.44 -30.32
CA GLY A 12 3.32 -1.59 -29.09
C GLY A 12 4.20 -2.85 -29.08
N GLU A 13 3.75 -3.95 -29.73
CA GLU A 13 4.56 -5.17 -29.87
C GLU A 13 5.75 -4.95 -30.82
N ARG A 14 5.57 -4.10 -31.82
CA ARG A 14 6.65 -3.70 -32.75
C ARG A 14 7.73 -2.91 -32.01
N GLU A 15 7.34 -1.90 -31.21
CA GLU A 15 8.27 -1.08 -30.45
C GLU A 15 9.11 -1.93 -29.47
N ASP A 16 8.48 -2.90 -28.79
CA ASP A 16 9.15 -3.86 -27.89
C ASP A 16 10.13 -4.76 -28.65
N LEU A 17 9.76 -5.24 -29.86
CA LEU A 17 10.60 -6.09 -30.67
C LEU A 17 11.77 -5.34 -31.31
N ASP A 18 11.56 -4.12 -31.80
CA ASP A 18 12.63 -3.25 -32.31
C ASP A 18 13.74 -3.05 -31.29
N ALA A 19 13.36 -2.81 -30.03
CA ALA A 19 14.32 -2.64 -28.94
C ALA A 19 15.14 -3.92 -28.65
N ARG A 20 14.53 -5.11 -28.81
CA ARG A 20 15.15 -6.42 -28.51
C ARG A 20 15.96 -6.99 -29.68
N LEU A 21 15.49 -6.83 -30.90
CA LEU A 21 16.14 -7.37 -32.07
C LEU A 21 17.36 -6.56 -32.48
N GLY A 22 17.34 -5.25 -32.26
CA GLY A 22 18.45 -4.35 -32.57
C GLY A 22 18.74 -4.25 -34.07
N LEU A 23 17.81 -4.67 -34.94
CA LEU A 23 17.92 -4.56 -36.39
C LEU A 23 17.70 -3.09 -36.78
N ARG A 24 18.78 -2.39 -37.07
CA ARG A 24 18.74 -0.95 -37.40
C ARG A 24 19.23 -0.73 -38.83
N LYS A 25 18.87 0.41 -39.41
CA LYS A 25 19.42 0.86 -40.68
C LYS A 25 20.96 0.81 -40.66
N GLY A 26 21.55 0.25 -41.72
CA GLY A 26 22.99 0.00 -41.84
C GLY A 26 23.48 -1.30 -41.22
N TYR A 27 22.60 -2.09 -40.57
CA TYR A 27 23.01 -3.38 -39.99
C TYR A 27 23.19 -4.44 -41.09
N GLN A 28 24.23 -5.27 -40.94
CA GLN A 28 24.47 -6.36 -41.90
C GLN A 28 23.57 -7.56 -41.57
N ILE A 29 22.82 -8.06 -42.54
CA ILE A 29 22.00 -9.25 -42.37
C ILE A 29 22.78 -10.49 -42.81
N THR A 30 22.81 -11.49 -41.93
CA THR A 30 23.41 -12.80 -42.15
C THR A 30 22.42 -13.88 -41.77
N PRO A 31 22.55 -15.13 -42.24
CA PRO A 31 21.69 -16.24 -41.84
C PRO A 31 21.60 -16.37 -40.29
N ASN A 32 22.72 -16.22 -39.61
CA ASN A 32 22.75 -16.28 -38.14
C ASN A 32 21.92 -15.17 -37.47
N VAL A 33 21.92 -13.96 -38.06
CA VAL A 33 21.08 -12.83 -37.55
C VAL A 33 19.60 -13.16 -37.74
N ILE A 34 19.22 -13.80 -38.85
CA ILE A 34 17.85 -14.23 -39.12
C ILE A 34 17.40 -15.29 -38.11
N ASP A 35 18.22 -16.32 -37.90
CA ASP A 35 17.91 -17.41 -36.94
C ASP A 35 17.77 -16.86 -35.51
N ARG A 36 18.68 -15.96 -35.12
CA ARG A 36 18.61 -15.27 -33.83
C ARG A 36 17.34 -14.42 -33.73
N ALA A 37 17.01 -13.65 -34.76
CA ALA A 37 15.80 -12.82 -34.77
C ALA A 37 14.55 -13.69 -34.68
N THR A 38 14.47 -14.79 -35.45
CA THR A 38 13.37 -15.76 -35.40
C THR A 38 13.20 -16.33 -33.98
N THR A 39 14.29 -16.76 -33.37
CA THR A 39 14.30 -17.32 -32.00
C THR A 39 13.84 -16.28 -30.96
N LEU A 40 14.31 -15.05 -31.05
CA LEU A 40 13.92 -13.96 -30.16
C LEU A 40 12.43 -13.59 -30.30
N ILE A 41 11.92 -13.54 -31.54
CA ILE A 41 10.50 -13.28 -31.81
C ILE A 41 9.63 -14.39 -31.24
N LYS A 42 9.98 -15.66 -31.47
CA LYS A 42 9.26 -16.81 -30.92
C LYS A 42 9.25 -16.76 -29.39
N LYS A 43 10.41 -16.53 -28.76
CA LYS A 43 10.51 -16.39 -27.30
C LYS A 43 9.70 -15.22 -26.73
N PHE A 44 9.67 -14.09 -27.44
CA PHE A 44 8.89 -12.92 -27.05
C PHE A 44 7.37 -13.22 -27.02
N PHE A 45 6.87 -13.90 -28.04
CA PHE A 45 5.45 -14.25 -28.11
C PHE A 45 5.09 -15.44 -27.22
N ASP A 46 6.00 -16.39 -26.99
CA ASP A 46 5.83 -17.45 -25.99
C ASP A 46 5.60 -16.84 -24.60
N GLY A 47 6.38 -15.85 -24.19
CA GLY A 47 6.15 -15.08 -22.96
C GLY A 47 4.80 -14.35 -22.88
N LYS A 48 4.17 -14.10 -24.05
CA LYS A 48 2.80 -13.55 -24.15
C LYS A 48 1.71 -14.64 -24.24
N GLY A 49 2.11 -15.93 -24.26
CA GLY A 49 1.23 -17.10 -24.29
C GLY A 49 0.89 -17.60 -25.69
N PHE A 50 1.67 -17.24 -26.70
CA PHE A 50 1.54 -17.73 -28.06
C PHE A 50 2.67 -18.75 -28.35
N LYS A 51 2.43 -20.04 -28.15
CA LYS A 51 3.44 -21.09 -28.30
C LYS A 51 3.71 -21.42 -29.79
N ASN A 52 2.67 -21.38 -30.63
CA ASN A 52 2.71 -21.82 -32.00
C ASN A 52 2.91 -20.64 -32.99
N VAL A 53 3.89 -19.77 -32.68
CA VAL A 53 4.17 -18.60 -33.54
C VAL A 53 4.97 -19.01 -34.76
N GLU A 54 4.47 -18.67 -35.93
CA GLU A 54 5.18 -18.81 -37.18
C GLU A 54 5.83 -17.48 -37.57
N VAL A 55 7.10 -17.52 -37.90
CA VAL A 55 7.90 -16.35 -38.26
C VAL A 55 8.61 -16.62 -39.57
N GLU A 56 8.32 -15.79 -40.55
CA GLU A 56 8.98 -15.80 -41.86
C GLU A 56 9.68 -14.47 -42.07
N ILE A 57 10.98 -14.49 -42.32
CA ILE A 57 11.79 -13.30 -42.55
C ILE A 57 12.23 -13.32 -44.03
N VAL A 58 11.72 -12.37 -44.80
CA VAL A 58 12.00 -12.25 -46.23
C VAL A 58 12.90 -11.03 -46.47
N GLN A 59 13.96 -11.23 -47.22
CA GLN A 59 14.83 -10.15 -47.68
C GLN A 59 14.47 -9.77 -49.12
N LYS A 60 14.36 -8.47 -49.38
CA LYS A 60 14.14 -7.89 -50.69
C LYS A 60 15.19 -6.83 -50.97
N ASP A 61 15.74 -6.82 -52.19
CA ASP A 61 16.66 -5.75 -52.57
C ASP A 61 15.96 -4.40 -52.57
N ASP A 62 16.62 -3.40 -51.98
CA ASP A 62 16.10 -2.03 -51.96
C ASP A 62 16.51 -1.32 -53.29
N LEU A 63 15.55 -1.19 -54.19
CA LEU A 63 15.77 -0.55 -55.50
C LEU A 63 16.14 0.93 -55.40
N ALA A 64 15.94 1.57 -54.22
CA ALA A 64 16.30 2.97 -54.00
C ALA A 64 17.72 3.16 -53.44
N HIS A 65 18.32 2.08 -52.89
CA HIS A 65 19.67 2.12 -52.26
C HIS A 65 20.45 0.89 -52.70
N GLU A 66 21.39 1.09 -53.59
CA GLU A 66 22.24 0.02 -54.15
C GLU A 66 23.05 -0.69 -53.03
N GLY A 67 22.95 -2.02 -52.98
CA GLY A 67 23.61 -2.86 -51.97
C GLY A 67 22.89 -2.92 -50.61
N GLU A 68 21.71 -2.33 -50.45
CA GLU A 68 20.89 -2.44 -49.26
C GLU A 68 19.66 -3.37 -49.46
N VAL A 69 19.18 -3.95 -48.35
CA VAL A 69 18.01 -4.84 -48.33
C VAL A 69 16.93 -4.34 -47.38
N ILE A 70 15.69 -4.51 -47.81
CA ILE A 70 14.50 -4.36 -46.98
C ILE A 70 14.21 -5.71 -46.33
N VAL A 71 13.99 -5.72 -45.02
CA VAL A 71 13.66 -6.93 -44.25
C VAL A 71 12.19 -6.90 -43.87
N ASP A 72 11.41 -7.80 -44.49
CA ASP A 72 10.00 -8.00 -44.11
C ASP A 72 9.88 -9.18 -43.15
N ILE A 73 9.38 -8.92 -41.95
CA ILE A 73 9.17 -9.92 -40.88
C ILE A 73 7.67 -10.18 -40.80
N ASN A 74 7.24 -11.32 -41.31
CA ASN A 74 5.87 -11.80 -41.28
C ASN A 74 5.70 -12.67 -40.03
N ILE A 75 4.78 -12.31 -39.15
CA ILE A 75 4.55 -13.01 -37.89
C ILE A 75 3.08 -13.42 -37.81
N ASP A 76 2.86 -14.73 -37.86
CA ASP A 76 1.56 -15.30 -37.50
C ASP A 76 1.61 -15.81 -36.08
N LYS A 77 0.89 -15.12 -35.20
CA LYS A 77 0.86 -15.46 -33.77
C LYS A 77 0.02 -16.70 -33.46
N ASN A 78 -0.85 -17.09 -34.38
CA ASN A 78 -1.88 -18.07 -34.10
C ASN A 78 -2.71 -17.69 -32.85
N GLU A 79 -3.36 -18.64 -32.20
CA GLU A 79 -4.11 -18.38 -30.99
C GLU A 79 -3.27 -18.61 -29.74
N LYS A 80 -3.67 -17.97 -28.61
CA LYS A 80 -3.05 -18.21 -27.32
C LYS A 80 -3.25 -19.64 -26.87
N THR A 81 -2.15 -20.28 -26.49
CA THR A 81 -2.14 -21.65 -25.98
C THR A 81 -2.66 -21.68 -24.54
N LYS A 82 -3.62 -22.55 -24.28
CA LYS A 82 -4.21 -22.81 -22.96
C LYS A 82 -3.91 -24.23 -22.53
N ILE A 83 -3.97 -24.48 -21.22
CA ILE A 83 -3.77 -25.82 -20.67
C ILE A 83 -5.12 -26.56 -20.72
N HIS A 84 -5.11 -27.77 -21.26
CA HIS A 84 -6.26 -28.67 -21.26
C HIS A 84 -6.24 -29.52 -20.00
N GLN A 85 -5.18 -30.30 -19.76
CA GLN A 85 -5.04 -31.16 -18.60
C GLN A 85 -3.56 -31.32 -18.19
N ILE A 86 -3.33 -31.54 -16.86
CA ILE A 86 -2.02 -31.82 -16.30
C ILE A 86 -2.07 -33.22 -15.67
N HIS A 87 -1.17 -34.09 -16.09
CA HIS A 87 -1.06 -35.46 -15.64
C HIS A 87 0.20 -35.63 -14.83
N PHE A 88 0.07 -36.26 -13.65
CA PHE A 88 1.19 -36.63 -12.80
C PHE A 88 1.34 -38.14 -12.75
N GLU A 89 2.58 -38.61 -12.72
CA GLU A 89 2.96 -40.00 -12.54
C GLU A 89 4.04 -40.11 -11.44
N GLY A 90 3.96 -41.12 -10.59
CA GLY A 90 4.93 -41.39 -9.54
C GLY A 90 4.68 -40.61 -8.23
N ASN A 91 3.61 -39.80 -8.15
CA ASN A 91 3.25 -38.98 -7.00
C ASN A 91 2.38 -39.75 -5.98
N SER A 92 2.95 -40.63 -5.20
CA SER A 92 2.23 -41.41 -4.18
C SER A 92 2.04 -40.67 -2.85
N ALA A 93 2.97 -39.81 -2.48
CA ALA A 93 2.97 -39.06 -1.24
C ALA A 93 2.12 -37.76 -1.30
N LEU A 94 2.03 -37.13 -2.46
CA LEU A 94 1.25 -35.94 -2.69
C LEU A 94 0.16 -36.21 -3.73
N SER A 95 -1.04 -35.71 -3.48
CA SER A 95 -2.12 -35.83 -4.46
C SER A 95 -1.90 -34.91 -5.66
N ASP A 96 -2.44 -35.30 -6.83
CA ASP A 96 -2.47 -34.44 -8.02
C ASP A 96 -3.02 -33.06 -7.72
N ARG A 97 -4.01 -32.99 -6.85
CA ARG A 97 -4.61 -31.73 -6.41
C ARG A 97 -3.61 -30.82 -5.69
N ASP A 98 -2.76 -31.38 -4.84
CA ASP A 98 -1.76 -30.59 -4.09
C ASP A 98 -0.64 -30.13 -5.04
N LEU A 99 -0.25 -30.95 -6.00
CA LEU A 99 0.71 -30.60 -7.03
C LEU A 99 0.17 -29.54 -7.99
N LYS A 100 -1.08 -29.68 -8.45
CA LYS A 100 -1.75 -28.66 -9.27
C LYS A 100 -1.88 -27.32 -8.54
N LYS A 101 -2.08 -27.34 -7.20
CA LYS A 101 -2.07 -26.11 -6.40
C LYS A 101 -0.69 -25.47 -6.25
N ALA A 102 0.38 -26.26 -6.30
CA ALA A 102 1.74 -25.73 -6.30
C ALA A 102 2.06 -25.00 -7.60
N MET A 103 1.50 -25.44 -8.72
CA MET A 103 1.61 -24.78 -10.03
C MET A 103 0.72 -23.54 -10.09
N LYS A 104 1.20 -22.40 -9.56
CA LYS A 104 0.40 -21.19 -9.36
C LYS A 104 -0.03 -20.50 -10.67
N LYS A 105 0.78 -20.64 -11.72
CA LYS A 105 0.59 -19.95 -13.01
C LYS A 105 0.16 -20.89 -14.11
N THR A 106 0.60 -22.13 -14.08
CA THR A 106 0.31 -23.19 -15.04
C THR A 106 -0.83 -24.04 -14.50
N ASN A 107 -2.07 -23.67 -14.79
CA ASN A 107 -3.24 -24.37 -14.28
C ASN A 107 -4.25 -24.72 -15.38
N GLU A 108 -4.97 -25.82 -15.18
CA GLU A 108 -6.04 -26.29 -16.04
C GLU A 108 -7.19 -25.26 -16.12
N LYS A 109 -7.99 -25.33 -17.19
CA LYS A 109 -9.21 -24.56 -17.25
C LYS A 109 -10.17 -25.06 -16.15
N PHE A 110 -10.70 -24.14 -15.38
CA PHE A 110 -11.63 -24.39 -14.30
C PHE A 110 -12.78 -25.35 -14.70
N SER A 111 -13.03 -26.36 -13.86
CA SER A 111 -14.21 -27.21 -13.91
C SER A 111 -15.08 -26.92 -12.68
N LEU A 112 -16.35 -26.57 -12.89
CA LEU A 112 -17.36 -26.27 -11.86
C LEU A 112 -17.60 -27.42 -10.86
N TYR A 113 -17.03 -28.59 -11.13
CA TYR A 113 -17.30 -29.80 -10.34
C TYR A 113 -16.42 -29.96 -9.10
N ASN A 114 -15.29 -29.25 -8.99
CA ASN A 114 -14.29 -29.54 -7.97
C ASN A 114 -14.05 -28.49 -6.87
N ASP A 115 -14.44 -27.23 -7.00
CA ASP A 115 -14.27 -26.23 -5.93
C ASP A 115 -15.09 -24.95 -6.14
N TRP A 116 -16.21 -24.85 -5.47
CA TRP A 116 -17.09 -23.68 -5.55
C TRP A 116 -16.54 -22.41 -4.84
N LYS A 117 -15.59 -22.53 -3.89
CA LYS A 117 -15.09 -21.39 -3.08
C LYS A 117 -13.92 -20.59 -3.65
N SER A 118 -13.12 -21.17 -4.55
CA SER A 118 -12.02 -20.45 -5.23
C SER A 118 -12.45 -19.78 -6.54
N SER A 119 -13.69 -19.97 -6.93
CA SER A 119 -14.16 -19.90 -8.32
C SER A 119 -14.49 -18.53 -8.87
N ILE A 120 -14.85 -17.56 -8.03
CA ILE A 120 -15.40 -16.28 -8.56
C ILE A 120 -14.28 -15.34 -9.03
N LEU A 121 -13.12 -15.34 -8.40
CA LEU A 121 -11.99 -14.51 -8.80
C LEU A 121 -11.14 -15.16 -9.92
N GLU A 122 -11.09 -16.48 -9.98
CA GLU A 122 -10.32 -17.24 -10.99
C GLU A 122 -11.05 -17.40 -12.32
N ALA A 123 -12.39 -17.32 -12.34
CA ALA A 123 -13.21 -17.47 -13.56
C ALA A 123 -12.92 -16.41 -14.64
N PHE A 124 -12.36 -15.26 -14.25
CA PHE A 124 -12.03 -14.16 -15.17
C PHE A 124 -10.58 -14.16 -15.66
N SER A 125 -9.69 -14.99 -15.11
CA SER A 125 -8.31 -15.11 -15.59
C SER A 125 -8.21 -16.25 -16.61
N THR A 126 -8.09 -15.91 -17.89
CA THR A 126 -7.73 -16.88 -18.93
C THR A 126 -6.27 -17.28 -18.73
N LYS A 127 -6.05 -18.41 -18.03
CA LYS A 127 -4.71 -18.94 -17.83
C LYS A 127 -4.14 -19.41 -19.16
N LYS A 128 -3.07 -18.77 -19.59
CA LYS A 128 -2.32 -19.06 -20.80
C LYS A 128 -1.09 -19.87 -20.42
N PHE A 129 -0.66 -20.77 -21.30
CA PHE A 129 0.62 -21.44 -21.15
C PHE A 129 1.75 -20.49 -21.56
N THR A 130 2.79 -20.37 -20.74
CA THR A 130 4.07 -19.76 -21.09
C THR A 130 5.19 -20.65 -20.58
N SER A 131 6.25 -20.82 -21.36
CA SER A 131 7.36 -21.71 -20.98
C SER A 131 8.07 -21.23 -19.73
N GLU A 132 8.22 -19.92 -19.53
CA GLU A 132 8.87 -19.36 -18.34
C GLU A 132 8.08 -19.63 -17.05
N GLU A 133 6.75 -19.42 -17.07
CA GLU A 133 5.88 -19.71 -15.92
C GLU A 133 5.84 -21.21 -15.62
N TYR A 134 5.86 -22.04 -16.64
CA TYR A 134 5.92 -23.50 -16.48
C TYR A 134 7.23 -23.97 -15.82
N GLU A 135 8.38 -23.44 -16.26
CA GLU A 135 9.67 -23.75 -15.61
C GLU A 135 9.71 -23.34 -14.13
N ASN A 136 9.10 -22.20 -13.80
CA ASN A 136 8.97 -21.76 -12.42
C ASN A 136 8.02 -22.66 -11.62
N ASP A 137 6.92 -23.09 -12.19
CA ASP A 137 5.96 -23.97 -11.53
C ASP A 137 6.51 -25.38 -11.31
N LYS A 138 7.40 -25.89 -12.19
CA LYS A 138 8.16 -27.12 -11.94
C LYS A 138 9.01 -27.02 -10.67
N LYS A 139 9.67 -25.89 -10.43
CA LYS A 139 10.40 -25.63 -9.18
C LYS A 139 9.49 -25.63 -7.97
N HIS A 140 8.30 -25.01 -8.08
CA HIS A 140 7.32 -25.02 -6.99
C HIS A 140 6.81 -26.42 -6.65
N ILE A 141 6.74 -27.35 -7.60
CA ILE A 141 6.41 -28.75 -7.34
C ILE A 141 7.50 -29.38 -6.44
N ILE A 142 8.77 -29.22 -6.80
CA ILE A 142 9.87 -29.76 -6.01
C ILE A 142 9.93 -29.11 -4.61
N GLU A 143 9.76 -27.78 -4.54
CA GLU A 143 9.65 -27.07 -3.26
C GLU A 143 8.52 -27.65 -2.39
N LYS A 144 7.40 -28.06 -3.01
CA LYS A 144 6.27 -28.64 -2.29
C LYS A 144 6.60 -30.02 -1.69
N TYR A 145 7.38 -30.84 -2.39
CA TYR A 145 7.92 -32.09 -1.88
C TYR A 145 8.91 -31.83 -0.75
N ASN A 146 9.83 -30.89 -0.93
CA ASN A 146 10.81 -30.52 0.09
C ASN A 146 10.13 -29.97 1.36
N GLU A 147 9.01 -29.21 1.25
CA GLU A 147 8.19 -28.79 2.39
C GLU A 147 7.64 -29.98 3.20
N LYS A 148 7.50 -31.14 2.57
CA LYS A 148 6.94 -32.35 3.18
C LYS A 148 8.01 -33.37 3.62
N GLY A 149 9.27 -33.03 3.44
CA GLY A 149 10.42 -33.85 3.84
C GLY A 149 10.99 -34.72 2.73
N TYR A 150 10.49 -34.66 1.55
CA TYR A 150 10.99 -35.39 0.39
C TYR A 150 12.11 -34.58 -0.28
N ARG A 151 13.31 -34.63 0.33
CA ARG A 151 14.48 -33.84 -0.08
C ARG A 151 14.96 -34.17 -1.48
N ASP A 152 14.94 -35.46 -1.81
CA ASP A 152 15.52 -36.03 -3.05
C ASP A 152 14.48 -36.06 -4.20
N ALA A 153 13.31 -35.47 -3.99
CA ALA A 153 12.27 -35.43 -5.02
C ALA A 153 12.75 -34.71 -6.27
N VAL A 154 12.59 -35.36 -7.42
CA VAL A 154 12.98 -34.81 -8.73
C VAL A 154 11.90 -35.05 -9.78
N LEU A 155 11.82 -34.16 -10.75
CA LEU A 155 11.05 -34.36 -11.97
C LEU A 155 11.96 -35.07 -12.99
N VAL A 156 11.70 -36.37 -13.24
CA VAL A 156 12.52 -37.18 -14.15
C VAL A 156 12.16 -36.95 -15.61
N GLU A 157 10.89 -36.73 -15.88
CA GLU A 157 10.39 -36.48 -17.23
C GLU A 157 9.32 -35.40 -17.18
N ASP A 158 9.36 -34.50 -18.18
CA ASP A 158 8.30 -33.57 -18.43
C ASP A 158 8.07 -33.42 -19.93
N SER A 159 6.81 -33.38 -20.34
CA SER A 159 6.45 -33.16 -21.73
C SER A 159 5.20 -32.30 -21.87
N VAL A 160 5.19 -31.47 -22.90
CA VAL A 160 4.07 -30.61 -23.25
C VAL A 160 3.61 -30.96 -24.67
N VAL A 161 2.48 -31.65 -24.78
CA VAL A 161 1.93 -32.19 -26.02
C VAL A 161 0.74 -31.35 -26.48
N ASN A 162 0.65 -31.04 -27.76
CA ASN A 162 -0.49 -30.33 -28.29
C ASN A 162 -1.74 -31.25 -28.28
N TYR A 163 -2.76 -30.91 -27.50
CA TYR A 163 -4.06 -31.55 -27.54
C TYR A 163 -4.84 -31.13 -28.81
N ASN A 164 -4.75 -29.85 -29.16
CA ASN A 164 -5.24 -29.25 -30.40
C ASN A 164 -4.49 -27.91 -30.62
N ASP A 165 -4.86 -27.18 -31.70
CA ASP A 165 -4.21 -25.92 -32.07
C ASP A 165 -4.19 -24.86 -30.97
N LYS A 166 -5.08 -24.96 -29.97
CA LYS A 166 -5.31 -23.97 -28.92
C LYS A 166 -4.98 -24.46 -27.53
N ARG A 167 -4.73 -25.77 -27.32
CA ARG A 167 -4.57 -26.37 -25.99
C ARG A 167 -3.43 -27.39 -25.96
N VAL A 168 -2.80 -27.49 -24.80
CA VAL A 168 -1.74 -28.45 -24.53
C VAL A 168 -2.10 -29.33 -23.31
N ASP A 169 -1.66 -30.58 -23.35
CA ASP A 169 -1.58 -31.47 -22.20
C ASP A 169 -0.17 -31.49 -21.69
N ILE A 170 -0.03 -31.53 -20.36
CA ILE A 170 1.24 -31.54 -19.66
C ILE A 170 1.36 -32.89 -18.92
N PHE A 171 2.46 -33.58 -19.15
CA PHE A 171 2.78 -34.84 -18.45
C PHE A 171 4.03 -34.63 -17.61
N LEU A 172 3.94 -34.96 -16.33
CA LEU A 172 5.01 -34.78 -15.36
C LEU A 172 5.23 -36.07 -14.60
N LYS A 173 6.45 -36.60 -14.63
CA LYS A 173 6.83 -37.79 -13.88
C LYS A 173 7.76 -37.42 -12.74
N VAL A 174 7.36 -37.79 -11.54
CA VAL A 174 8.06 -37.50 -10.29
C VAL A 174 8.68 -38.75 -9.71
N GLU A 175 9.93 -38.67 -9.27
CA GLU A 175 10.53 -39.58 -8.33
C GLU A 175 10.59 -38.87 -6.97
N GLU A 176 9.82 -39.39 -5.97
CA GLU A 176 9.63 -38.70 -4.69
C GLU A 176 10.82 -38.85 -3.75
N GLY A 177 11.55 -39.98 -3.86
CA GLY A 177 12.59 -40.36 -2.90
C GLY A 177 12.02 -40.70 -1.51
N ASP A 178 12.89 -40.75 -0.52
CA ASP A 178 12.54 -41.05 0.86
C ASP A 178 12.16 -39.80 1.63
N LYS A 179 11.37 -39.96 2.69
CA LYS A 179 10.99 -38.88 3.58
C LYS A 179 11.98 -38.75 4.73
N TYR A 180 12.56 -37.55 4.88
CA TYR A 180 13.59 -37.28 5.87
C TYR A 180 13.09 -36.53 7.10
N TYR A 181 13.73 -36.83 8.24
CA TYR A 181 13.48 -36.22 9.54
C TYR A 181 14.76 -35.62 10.13
N LEU A 182 14.64 -34.65 11.00
CA LEU A 182 15.77 -34.05 11.71
C LEU A 182 16.25 -34.96 12.84
N LYS A 183 17.52 -35.39 12.79
CA LYS A 183 18.18 -36.17 13.84
C LYS A 183 18.78 -35.24 14.90
N ASP A 184 19.54 -34.24 14.47
CA ASP A 184 20.18 -33.25 15.33
C ASP A 184 20.38 -31.94 14.61
N ILE A 185 20.47 -30.82 15.38
CA ILE A 185 20.78 -29.50 14.87
C ILE A 185 21.84 -28.87 15.76
N SER A 186 23.01 -28.63 15.21
CA SER A 186 24.14 -28.01 15.90
C SER A 186 24.48 -26.65 15.26
N PHE A 187 25.07 -25.74 16.05
CA PHE A 187 25.56 -24.47 15.58
C PHE A 187 27.07 -24.39 15.80
N VAL A 188 27.79 -23.92 14.80
CA VAL A 188 29.24 -23.76 14.85
C VAL A 188 29.59 -22.32 14.42
N GLY A 189 30.47 -21.66 15.18
CA GLY A 189 30.89 -20.28 14.92
C GLY A 189 30.05 -19.20 15.62
N ASN A 190 29.05 -19.58 16.40
CA ASN A 190 28.18 -18.66 17.16
C ASN A 190 28.84 -18.25 18.49
N THR A 191 29.66 -17.21 18.46
CA THR A 191 30.35 -16.71 19.66
C THR A 191 29.57 -15.67 20.45
N LYS A 192 28.60 -14.99 19.80
CA LYS A 192 27.83 -13.87 20.38
C LYS A 192 26.54 -14.32 21.04
N TYR A 193 25.90 -15.35 20.49
CA TYR A 193 24.63 -15.86 21.00
C TYR A 193 24.73 -17.34 21.28
N PRO A 194 24.21 -17.83 22.42
CA PRO A 194 24.25 -19.26 22.79
C PRO A 194 23.36 -20.09 21.84
N ALA A 195 23.75 -21.33 21.60
CA ALA A 195 23.05 -22.24 20.69
C ALA A 195 21.58 -22.47 21.11
N GLU A 196 21.28 -22.45 22.41
CA GLU A 196 19.92 -22.61 22.93
C GLU A 196 19.00 -21.45 22.44
N GLN A 197 19.50 -20.22 22.43
CA GLN A 197 18.75 -19.06 21.92
C GLN A 197 18.50 -19.16 20.41
N LEU A 198 19.51 -19.59 19.66
CA LEU A 198 19.41 -19.77 18.22
C LEU A 198 18.45 -20.89 17.86
N ASN A 199 18.48 -22.01 18.58
CA ASN A 199 17.52 -23.12 18.44
C ASN A 199 16.09 -22.68 18.77
N TYR A 200 15.92 -21.86 19.80
CA TYR A 200 14.60 -21.33 20.16
C TYR A 200 14.01 -20.50 19.01
N ILE A 201 14.82 -19.62 18.42
CA ILE A 201 14.43 -18.77 17.28
C ILE A 201 14.17 -19.64 16.05
N LEU A 202 15.03 -20.60 15.76
CA LEU A 202 14.89 -21.52 14.63
C LEU A 202 13.57 -22.29 14.69
N GLY A 203 13.14 -22.70 15.89
CA GLY A 203 11.85 -23.35 16.11
C GLY A 203 11.68 -24.69 15.40
N MET A 204 12.79 -25.39 15.13
CA MET A 204 12.83 -26.75 14.60
C MET A 204 13.43 -27.67 15.65
N LYS A 205 12.95 -28.93 15.73
CA LYS A 205 13.33 -29.86 16.77
C LYS A 205 13.69 -31.23 16.20
N ARG A 206 14.47 -32.00 16.95
CA ARG A 206 14.73 -33.41 16.67
C ARG A 206 13.40 -34.15 16.47
N GLY A 207 13.32 -34.95 15.40
CA GLY A 207 12.13 -35.71 14.99
C GLY A 207 11.13 -34.92 14.14
N ASP A 208 11.32 -33.60 13.94
CA ASP A 208 10.52 -32.88 12.97
C ASP A 208 10.83 -33.36 11.55
N VAL A 209 9.83 -33.26 10.67
CA VAL A 209 10.03 -33.49 9.25
C VAL A 209 11.00 -32.45 8.69
N TYR A 210 12.03 -32.93 7.97
CA TYR A 210 12.98 -32.04 7.31
C TYR A 210 12.26 -31.11 6.31
N ASN A 211 12.36 -29.84 6.52
CA ASN A 211 11.73 -28.83 5.67
C ASN A 211 12.73 -27.72 5.37
N GLN A 212 13.39 -27.84 4.21
CA GLN A 212 14.42 -26.91 3.77
C GLN A 212 13.91 -25.49 3.61
N LYS A 213 12.68 -25.31 3.15
CA LYS A 213 12.07 -23.99 3.02
C LYS A 213 11.89 -23.33 4.37
N LYS A 214 11.29 -24.04 5.34
CA LYS A 214 11.13 -23.55 6.71
C LYS A 214 12.48 -23.23 7.35
N LEU A 215 13.50 -24.07 7.13
CA LEU A 215 14.86 -23.83 7.60
C LEU A 215 15.40 -22.48 7.08
N ASN A 216 15.31 -22.25 5.77
CA ASN A 216 15.76 -20.99 5.16
C ASN A 216 14.94 -19.80 5.63
N GLU A 217 13.61 -19.93 5.76
CA GLU A 217 12.74 -18.88 6.27
C GLU A 217 13.15 -18.48 7.70
N ARG A 218 13.34 -19.45 8.58
CA ARG A 218 13.72 -19.22 9.98
C ARG A 218 15.16 -18.78 10.17
N LEU A 219 16.07 -19.09 9.25
CA LEU A 219 17.44 -18.60 9.28
C LEU A 219 17.57 -17.17 8.77
N THR A 220 16.84 -16.80 7.67
CA THR A 220 17.17 -15.57 6.93
C THR A 220 15.98 -14.69 6.56
N THR A 221 14.77 -15.25 6.32
CA THR A 221 13.70 -14.54 5.64
C THR A 221 12.66 -13.94 6.58
N ASP A 222 12.30 -14.66 7.64
CA ASP A 222 11.28 -14.23 8.58
C ASP A 222 11.69 -12.95 9.34
N ASP A 223 10.70 -12.16 9.77
CA ASP A 223 10.94 -10.95 10.56
C ASP A 223 11.65 -11.23 11.89
N ASP A 224 11.47 -12.45 12.44
CA ASP A 224 12.12 -12.96 13.65
C ASP A 224 13.16 -14.06 13.36
N ALA A 225 13.73 -14.07 12.15
CA ALA A 225 14.77 -15.02 11.76
C ALA A 225 16.06 -14.85 12.58
N VAL A 226 16.86 -15.91 12.63
CA VAL A 226 18.19 -15.89 13.28
C VAL A 226 19.06 -14.75 12.77
N SER A 227 19.08 -14.51 11.46
CA SER A 227 19.85 -13.40 10.87
C SER A 227 19.45 -12.02 11.40
N ASN A 228 18.19 -11.80 11.74
CA ASN A 228 17.73 -10.52 12.25
C ASN A 228 18.24 -10.22 13.67
N LEU A 229 18.45 -11.25 14.48
CA LEU A 229 19.11 -11.08 15.77
C LEU A 229 20.52 -10.46 15.62
N TYR A 230 21.25 -10.90 14.61
CA TYR A 230 22.58 -10.37 14.29
C TYR A 230 22.52 -9.02 13.59
N TYR A 231 21.68 -8.86 12.57
CA TYR A 231 21.55 -7.61 11.81
C TYR A 231 21.07 -6.43 12.66
N ASN A 232 20.23 -6.67 13.66
CA ASN A 232 19.76 -5.62 14.56
C ASN A 232 20.80 -5.18 15.58
N ASN A 233 21.90 -5.95 15.69
CA ASN A 233 23.03 -5.65 16.56
C ASN A 233 24.31 -5.31 15.79
N GLY A 234 24.21 -4.87 14.55
CA GLY A 234 25.32 -4.35 13.75
C GLY A 234 26.07 -5.39 12.92
N TYR A 235 25.76 -6.67 13.03
CA TYR A 235 26.49 -7.73 12.31
C TYR A 235 25.99 -7.90 10.88
N ILE A 236 26.15 -6.87 10.03
CA ILE A 236 25.68 -6.90 8.65
C ILE A 236 26.36 -7.95 7.78
N PHE A 237 27.58 -8.36 8.16
CA PHE A 237 28.35 -9.37 7.45
C PHE A 237 28.00 -10.80 7.89
N PHE A 238 26.99 -10.95 8.72
CA PHE A 238 26.52 -12.24 9.19
C PHE A 238 26.07 -13.15 8.05
N GLY A 239 26.54 -14.41 8.08
CA GLY A 239 26.10 -15.48 7.22
C GLY A 239 25.79 -16.73 8.04
N ALA A 240 24.82 -17.51 7.62
CA ALA A 240 24.48 -18.81 8.17
C ALA A 240 24.30 -19.81 7.03
N ASP A 241 25.11 -20.85 7.02
CA ASP A 241 25.11 -21.91 6.02
C ASP A 241 24.69 -23.24 6.67
N PRO A 242 23.50 -23.75 6.40
CA PRO A 242 23.06 -25.04 6.91
C PRO A 242 23.68 -26.18 6.07
N VAL A 243 24.52 -26.96 6.70
CA VAL A 243 25.21 -28.11 6.08
C VAL A 243 24.66 -29.41 6.64
N GLU A 244 24.32 -30.34 5.77
CA GLU A 244 23.96 -31.71 6.13
C GLU A 244 25.25 -32.52 6.38
N VAL A 245 25.55 -32.81 7.64
CA VAL A 245 26.82 -33.47 8.03
C VAL A 245 26.71 -34.98 8.12
N ASP A 246 25.50 -35.49 8.34
CA ASP A 246 25.25 -36.94 8.42
C ASP A 246 23.82 -37.21 7.94
N VAL A 247 23.71 -38.26 7.13
CA VAL A 247 22.42 -38.76 6.63
C VAL A 247 22.40 -40.27 6.90
N ASP A 248 21.63 -40.65 7.90
CA ASP A 248 21.51 -42.03 8.35
C ASP A 248 20.07 -42.51 8.11
N ASN A 249 19.90 -43.38 7.11
CA ASN A 249 18.61 -43.84 6.59
C ASN A 249 17.69 -42.67 6.23
N ASP A 250 16.68 -42.39 7.07
CA ASP A 250 15.68 -41.33 6.90
C ASP A 250 15.96 -40.09 7.78
N SER A 251 17.11 -40.01 8.41
CA SER A 251 17.42 -39.00 9.43
C SER A 251 18.61 -38.13 9.04
N ILE A 252 18.46 -36.82 9.12
CA ILE A 252 19.46 -35.81 8.74
C ILE A 252 19.96 -35.08 9.98
N SER A 253 21.28 -35.02 10.16
CA SER A 253 21.97 -34.16 11.11
C SER A 253 22.42 -32.88 10.41
N LEU A 254 22.00 -31.73 10.95
CA LEU A 254 22.33 -30.40 10.41
C LEU A 254 23.39 -29.71 11.28
N GLU A 255 24.41 -29.17 10.64
CA GLU A 255 25.35 -28.24 11.24
C GLU A 255 25.17 -26.87 10.59
N ILE A 256 24.69 -25.91 11.38
CA ILE A 256 24.52 -24.51 10.91
C ILE A 256 25.83 -23.79 11.18
N ARG A 257 26.57 -23.55 10.10
CA ARG A 257 27.84 -22.82 10.13
C ARG A 257 27.59 -21.33 10.11
N ILE A 258 27.91 -20.68 11.22
CA ILE A 258 27.71 -19.24 11.40
C ILE A 258 29.03 -18.52 11.19
N GLN A 259 28.97 -17.52 10.33
CA GLN A 259 30.00 -16.51 10.15
C GLN A 259 29.46 -15.19 10.67
N GLU A 260 29.86 -14.78 11.87
CA GLU A 260 29.31 -13.59 12.53
C GLU A 260 29.80 -12.28 11.90
N GLY A 261 31.07 -12.24 11.50
CA GLY A 261 31.72 -11.04 10.99
C GLY A 261 31.90 -9.94 12.04
N PRO A 262 32.48 -8.79 11.69
CA PRO A 262 32.59 -7.63 12.56
C PRO A 262 31.26 -6.87 12.63
N GLN A 263 31.07 -6.10 13.71
CA GLN A 263 30.00 -5.11 13.77
C GLN A 263 30.31 -3.94 12.82
N ALA A 264 29.29 -3.48 12.10
CA ALA A 264 29.38 -2.33 11.23
C ALA A 264 28.67 -1.11 11.81
N THR A 265 29.31 0.05 11.69
CA THR A 265 28.71 1.35 11.95
C THR A 265 28.27 2.01 10.66
N ILE A 266 27.21 2.80 10.71
CA ILE A 266 26.73 3.59 9.56
C ILE A 266 27.74 4.71 9.32
N ASN A 267 28.39 4.71 8.14
CA ASN A 267 29.32 5.74 7.75
C ASN A 267 28.57 6.97 7.22
N ARG A 268 27.74 6.78 6.21
CA ARG A 268 26.91 7.86 5.64
C ARG A 268 25.58 7.36 5.14
N VAL A 269 24.64 8.31 5.03
CA VAL A 269 23.31 8.07 4.46
C VAL A 269 23.15 8.91 3.21
N ILE A 270 22.90 8.25 2.09
CA ILE A 270 22.75 8.84 0.75
C ILE A 270 21.26 8.84 0.40
N ILE A 271 20.73 9.99 -0.03
CA ILE A 271 19.34 10.15 -0.44
C ILE A 271 19.34 10.60 -1.90
N ASN A 272 18.76 9.78 -2.78
CA ASN A 272 18.64 10.06 -4.21
C ASN A 272 17.16 10.20 -4.59
N GLY A 273 16.87 11.02 -5.63
CA GLY A 273 15.52 11.12 -6.21
C GLY A 273 14.53 11.97 -5.39
N ASN A 274 15.04 12.75 -4.43
CA ASN A 274 14.25 13.72 -3.68
C ASN A 274 14.27 15.09 -4.38
N ASP A 275 13.37 15.29 -5.37
CA ASP A 275 13.35 16.50 -6.19
C ASP A 275 12.45 17.60 -5.64
N ARG A 276 11.52 17.27 -4.72
CA ARG A 276 10.44 18.17 -4.29
C ARG A 276 10.58 18.68 -2.87
N LEU A 277 11.11 17.88 -1.94
CA LEU A 277 11.32 18.25 -0.54
C LEU A 277 12.74 18.78 -0.33
N TYR A 278 12.94 19.56 0.72
CA TYR A 278 14.28 19.81 1.22
C TYR A 278 14.85 18.53 1.82
N GLU A 279 16.14 18.29 1.63
CA GLU A 279 16.77 17.03 2.06
C GLU A 279 16.70 16.79 3.58
N ASP A 280 16.82 17.86 4.37
CA ASP A 280 16.72 17.82 5.82
C ASP A 280 15.35 17.34 6.29
N ILE A 281 14.28 17.55 5.51
CA ILE A 281 12.92 17.07 5.78
C ILE A 281 12.86 15.55 5.73
N VAL A 282 13.56 14.92 4.80
CA VAL A 282 13.66 13.47 4.71
C VAL A 282 14.61 12.93 5.77
N ARG A 283 15.79 13.55 5.94
CA ARG A 283 16.81 13.10 6.89
C ARG A 283 16.32 13.05 8.33
N ARG A 284 15.50 14.00 8.74
CA ARG A 284 14.99 14.05 10.12
C ARG A 284 14.06 12.89 10.47
N GLU A 285 13.43 12.26 9.47
CA GLU A 285 12.57 11.08 9.68
C GLU A 285 13.37 9.77 9.79
N LEU A 286 14.65 9.79 9.40
CA LEU A 286 15.48 8.59 9.42
C LEU A 286 15.92 8.22 10.84
N ARG A 287 15.81 6.94 11.15
CA ARG A 287 16.40 6.33 12.37
C ARG A 287 17.86 5.98 12.15
N THR A 288 18.23 5.63 10.91
CA THR A 288 19.60 5.35 10.50
C THR A 288 20.39 6.63 10.39
N LYS A 289 21.34 6.84 11.31
CA LYS A 289 22.19 8.05 11.34
C LYS A 289 23.67 7.68 11.30
N PRO A 290 24.51 8.49 10.66
CA PRO A 290 25.96 8.28 10.68
C PRO A 290 26.50 8.14 12.11
N GLY A 291 27.42 7.19 12.32
CA GLY A 291 28.02 6.88 13.62
C GLY A 291 27.23 5.91 14.51
N MET A 292 25.97 5.57 14.15
CA MET A 292 25.22 4.54 14.85
C MET A 292 25.58 3.14 14.35
N LEU A 293 25.40 2.10 15.20
CA LEU A 293 25.47 0.73 14.74
C LEU A 293 24.38 0.46 13.70
N PHE A 294 24.69 -0.37 12.72
CA PHE A 294 23.69 -0.83 11.76
C PHE A 294 22.59 -1.62 12.48
N SER A 295 21.36 -1.38 12.12
CA SER A 295 20.20 -2.13 12.57
C SER A 295 19.22 -2.28 11.40
N ARG A 296 18.83 -3.53 11.11
CA ARG A 296 17.82 -3.80 10.09
C ARG A 296 16.44 -3.25 10.48
N ASP A 297 16.11 -3.32 11.76
CA ASP A 297 14.84 -2.76 12.28
C ASP A 297 14.79 -1.24 12.08
N ASP A 298 15.87 -0.54 12.37
CA ASP A 298 15.96 0.91 12.17
C ASP A 298 15.92 1.28 10.68
N LEU A 299 16.52 0.45 9.82
CA LEU A 299 16.45 0.62 8.37
C LEU A 299 15.02 0.46 7.85
N MET A 300 14.33 -0.61 8.25
CA MET A 300 12.94 -0.87 7.89
C MET A 300 12.00 0.16 8.50
N ARG A 301 12.30 0.62 9.70
CA ARG A 301 11.54 1.70 10.36
C ARG A 301 11.68 3.01 9.60
N SER A 302 12.90 3.39 9.20
CA SER A 302 13.16 4.58 8.39
C SER A 302 12.42 4.53 7.06
N THR A 303 12.43 3.38 6.40
CA THR A 303 11.68 3.16 5.16
C THR A 303 10.18 3.37 5.35
N ARG A 304 9.63 2.86 6.44
CA ARG A 304 8.22 3.06 6.79
C ARG A 304 7.88 4.52 7.08
N GLU A 305 8.72 5.23 7.83
CA GLU A 305 8.52 6.66 8.10
C GLU A 305 8.51 7.47 6.80
N ILE A 306 9.46 7.21 5.88
CA ILE A 306 9.48 7.85 4.57
C ILE A 306 8.22 7.53 3.76
N ALA A 307 7.76 6.27 3.75
CA ALA A 307 6.54 5.87 3.06
C ALA A 307 5.30 6.57 3.63
N GLN A 308 5.25 6.74 4.95
CA GLN A 308 4.14 7.40 5.65
C GLN A 308 4.08 8.91 5.41
N MET A 309 5.19 9.55 5.03
CA MET A 309 5.19 10.97 4.61
C MET A 309 4.26 11.22 3.41
N GLY A 310 4.06 10.21 2.55
CA GLY A 310 3.18 10.29 1.38
C GLY A 310 3.75 11.09 0.20
N HIS A 311 4.99 11.56 0.27
CA HIS A 311 5.66 12.33 -0.79
C HIS A 311 6.45 11.46 -1.78
N PHE A 312 6.60 10.17 -1.48
CA PHE A 312 7.35 9.20 -2.26
C PHE A 312 6.48 8.00 -2.62
N ASP A 313 6.86 7.33 -3.71
CA ASP A 313 6.21 6.10 -4.11
C ASP A 313 6.68 4.94 -3.21
N PRO A 314 5.81 4.34 -2.41
CA PRO A 314 6.19 3.27 -1.48
C PRO A 314 6.57 1.96 -2.17
N GLU A 315 6.16 1.72 -3.43
CA GLU A 315 6.49 0.49 -4.17
C GLU A 315 7.95 0.49 -4.63
N ASN A 316 8.51 1.67 -4.88
CA ASN A 316 9.89 1.85 -5.33
C ASN A 316 10.85 2.24 -4.20
N LEU A 317 10.38 2.23 -2.94
CA LEU A 317 11.17 2.61 -1.78
C LEU A 317 11.94 1.40 -1.22
N VAL A 318 13.07 1.08 -1.82
CA VAL A 318 13.93 -0.03 -1.37
C VAL A 318 15.27 0.56 -0.88
N PRO A 319 15.56 0.50 0.44
CA PRO A 319 16.84 0.92 0.96
C PRO A 319 17.93 -0.08 0.57
N GLN A 320 19.09 0.42 0.22
CA GLN A 320 20.24 -0.39 -0.17
C GLN A 320 21.40 -0.15 0.82
N PRO A 321 21.67 -1.09 1.74
CA PRO A 321 22.89 -1.07 2.51
C PRO A 321 24.06 -1.48 1.61
N LEU A 322 25.14 -0.71 1.65
CA LEU A 322 26.38 -0.92 0.92
C LEU A 322 27.49 -1.18 1.96
N PRO A 323 27.72 -2.43 2.35
CA PRO A 323 28.70 -2.77 3.38
C PRO A 323 30.12 -2.64 2.86
N ASP A 324 31.00 -2.13 3.72
CA ASP A 324 32.45 -2.05 3.52
C ASP A 324 33.14 -2.91 4.60
N PRO A 325 33.52 -4.15 4.24
CA PRO A 325 34.14 -5.08 5.18
C PRO A 325 35.50 -4.60 5.70
N ASP A 326 36.26 -3.88 4.87
CA ASP A 326 37.63 -3.47 5.19
C ASP A 326 37.63 -2.42 6.32
N ASN A 327 36.64 -1.54 6.34
CA ASN A 327 36.52 -0.48 7.33
C ASN A 327 35.51 -0.81 8.45
N GLY A 328 34.80 -1.94 8.38
CA GLY A 328 33.73 -2.28 9.33
C GLY A 328 32.58 -1.25 9.31
N THR A 329 32.27 -0.70 8.15
CA THR A 329 31.24 0.32 8.00
C THR A 329 30.20 -0.07 6.95
N VAL A 330 29.09 0.67 6.93
CA VAL A 330 28.05 0.51 5.93
C VAL A 330 27.53 1.87 5.49
N ASP A 331 27.48 2.12 4.19
CA ASP A 331 26.73 3.24 3.62
C ASP A 331 25.28 2.80 3.39
N ILE A 332 24.31 3.66 3.70
CA ILE A 332 22.90 3.37 3.45
C ILE A 332 22.41 4.30 2.35
N GLN A 333 21.93 3.71 1.26
CA GLN A 333 21.38 4.46 0.13
C GLN A 333 19.87 4.29 0.08
N TYR A 334 19.15 5.42 0.11
CA TYR A 334 17.70 5.47 -0.14
C TYR A 334 17.47 6.03 -1.55
N ASN A 335 16.95 5.20 -2.43
CA ASN A 335 16.51 5.62 -3.76
C ASN A 335 15.02 5.91 -3.70
N LEU A 336 14.70 7.20 -3.79
CA LEU A 336 13.34 7.71 -3.67
C LEU A 336 12.80 8.06 -5.05
N VAL A 337 11.51 7.86 -5.23
CA VAL A 337 10.78 8.36 -6.40
C VAL A 337 9.76 9.37 -5.91
N SER A 338 10.02 10.65 -6.17
CA SER A 338 9.14 11.74 -5.74
C SER A 338 7.78 11.63 -6.41
N LYS A 339 6.71 11.71 -5.62
CA LYS A 339 5.33 11.65 -6.06
C LYS A 339 4.62 12.99 -5.81
N ALA A 340 3.91 13.48 -6.83
CA ALA A 340 2.99 14.59 -6.62
C ALA A 340 1.83 14.12 -5.75
N ASN A 341 1.64 14.75 -4.61
CA ASN A 341 0.62 14.38 -3.63
C ASN A 341 -0.37 15.52 -3.35
N ASP A 342 -0.26 16.60 -4.12
CA ASP A 342 -1.24 17.66 -4.09
C ASP A 342 -2.54 17.16 -4.70
N GLN A 343 -3.67 17.48 -4.07
CA GLN A 343 -4.97 16.94 -4.42
C GLN A 343 -5.92 18.09 -4.74
N ILE A 344 -6.59 17.99 -5.87
CA ILE A 344 -7.74 18.82 -6.23
C ILE A 344 -8.94 17.89 -6.24
N GLU A 345 -9.84 18.09 -5.28
CA GLU A 345 -11.09 17.33 -5.16
C GLU A 345 -12.23 18.24 -5.63
N PHE A 346 -12.88 17.85 -6.69
CA PHE A 346 -14.14 18.43 -7.13
C PHE A 346 -15.24 17.40 -6.95
N SER A 347 -16.31 17.77 -6.26
CA SER A 347 -17.49 16.93 -6.14
C SER A 347 -18.75 17.75 -6.35
N ALA A 348 -19.71 17.17 -7.05
CA ALA A 348 -21.03 17.71 -7.24
C ALA A 348 -22.06 16.68 -6.86
N GLY A 349 -23.07 17.10 -6.12
CA GLY A 349 -24.21 16.26 -5.70
C GLY A 349 -25.52 16.94 -6.02
N TRP A 350 -26.57 16.15 -6.14
CA TRP A 350 -27.93 16.65 -6.27
C TRP A 350 -28.71 16.24 -5.03
N GLY A 351 -29.35 17.22 -4.37
CA GLY A 351 -30.17 16.99 -3.19
C GLY A 351 -31.50 17.73 -3.30
N GLN A 352 -32.29 17.70 -2.24
CA GLN A 352 -33.59 18.38 -2.16
C GLN A 352 -33.49 19.90 -2.39
N THR A 353 -32.36 20.49 -2.02
CA THR A 353 -32.06 21.93 -2.17
C THR A 353 -31.34 22.28 -3.48
N GLY A 354 -31.28 21.35 -4.44
CA GLY A 354 -30.63 21.54 -5.72
C GLY A 354 -29.22 20.95 -5.79
N VAL A 355 -28.39 21.49 -6.69
CA VAL A 355 -27.01 21.04 -6.88
C VAL A 355 -26.11 21.63 -5.80
N ILE A 356 -25.35 20.77 -5.14
CA ILE A 356 -24.30 21.16 -4.21
C ILE A 356 -22.93 20.88 -4.85
N GLY A 357 -22.06 21.89 -4.90
CA GLY A 357 -20.70 21.78 -5.37
C GLY A 357 -19.70 21.94 -4.25
N LYS A 358 -18.63 21.14 -4.26
CA LYS A 358 -17.49 21.26 -3.37
C LYS A 358 -16.20 21.30 -4.17
N LEU A 359 -15.32 22.22 -3.84
CA LEU A 359 -13.95 22.29 -4.31
C LEU A 359 -13.02 22.25 -3.09
N SER A 360 -12.07 21.33 -3.10
CA SER A 360 -11.03 21.23 -2.06
C SER A 360 -9.66 21.17 -2.72
N LEU A 361 -8.77 22.04 -2.29
CA LEU A 361 -7.37 22.11 -2.72
C LEU A 361 -6.50 21.73 -1.53
N LYS A 362 -5.76 20.64 -1.65
CA LYS A 362 -4.84 20.16 -0.60
C LYS A 362 -3.42 20.15 -1.13
N PHE A 363 -2.58 20.99 -0.58
CA PHE A 363 -1.17 21.12 -0.88
C PHE A 363 -0.37 20.45 0.24
N THR A 364 0.30 19.35 -0.05
CA THR A 364 0.95 18.49 0.96
C THR A 364 2.42 18.82 1.18
N ASN A 365 3.02 19.57 0.27
CA ASN A 365 4.42 19.99 0.37
C ASN A 365 4.55 21.52 0.51
N PHE A 366 3.65 22.13 1.23
CA PHE A 366 3.65 23.57 1.44
C PHE A 366 4.86 24.03 2.28
N SER A 367 5.31 25.26 2.05
CA SER A 367 6.38 25.90 2.82
C SER A 367 5.94 27.29 3.29
N MET A 368 5.62 27.40 4.56
CA MET A 368 5.28 28.69 5.18
C MET A 368 6.48 29.65 5.16
N LYS A 369 7.69 29.15 5.32
CA LYS A 369 8.93 29.94 5.29
C LYS A 369 9.14 30.66 3.96
N ASN A 370 8.77 30.01 2.87
CA ASN A 370 8.95 30.55 1.52
C ASN A 370 7.77 31.39 1.03
N LEU A 371 6.70 31.52 1.83
CA LEU A 371 5.48 32.22 1.44
C LEU A 371 5.75 33.67 0.96
N LEU A 372 6.65 34.36 1.62
CA LEU A 372 7.01 35.74 1.29
C LEU A 372 8.18 35.85 0.29
N ASN A 373 8.67 34.73 -0.25
CA ASN A 373 9.79 34.71 -1.18
C ASN A 373 9.44 33.99 -2.49
N PRO A 374 8.75 34.66 -3.43
CA PRO A 374 8.29 34.04 -4.68
C PRO A 374 9.40 33.45 -5.56
N SER A 375 10.64 33.91 -5.42
CA SER A 375 11.80 33.40 -6.19
C SER A 375 12.15 31.94 -5.83
N THR A 376 11.71 31.44 -4.68
CA THR A 376 11.94 30.07 -4.22
C THR A 376 10.83 29.09 -4.58
N TYR A 377 9.77 29.55 -5.24
CA TYR A 377 8.64 28.72 -5.63
C TYR A 377 9.05 27.72 -6.71
N LYS A 378 8.81 26.44 -6.47
CA LYS A 378 8.96 25.35 -7.45
C LYS A 378 7.66 25.04 -8.20
N GLY A 379 6.70 25.97 -8.19
CA GLY A 379 5.38 25.86 -8.80
C GLY A 379 4.54 27.09 -8.48
N ILE A 380 3.20 26.95 -8.52
CA ILE A 380 2.26 28.05 -8.24
C ILE A 380 2.30 28.47 -6.76
N ILE A 381 2.66 27.55 -5.87
CA ILE A 381 2.72 27.76 -4.42
C ILE A 381 4.11 27.43 -3.88
N PRO A 382 4.51 28.01 -2.72
CA PRO A 382 5.77 27.68 -2.07
C PRO A 382 5.78 26.25 -1.59
N GLN A 383 6.82 25.49 -1.94
CA GLN A 383 6.98 24.07 -1.63
C GLN A 383 8.35 23.78 -0.99
N GLY A 384 8.47 22.62 -0.36
CA GLY A 384 9.75 22.06 0.11
C GLY A 384 9.78 21.61 1.58
N GLU A 385 8.93 22.14 2.47
CA GLU A 385 8.96 21.84 3.91
C GLU A 385 8.04 20.70 4.33
N GLY A 386 7.27 20.10 3.41
CA GLY A 386 6.35 18.99 3.73
C GLY A 386 5.20 19.39 4.65
N GLN A 387 4.90 20.70 4.76
CA GLN A 387 3.72 21.19 5.47
C GLN A 387 2.47 20.97 4.62
N THR A 388 1.31 20.91 5.25
CA THR A 388 0.04 20.75 4.53
C THR A 388 -0.81 22.00 4.67
N LEU A 389 -1.26 22.53 3.53
CA LEU A 389 -2.25 23.59 3.45
C LEU A 389 -3.47 23.06 2.72
N THR A 390 -4.64 23.16 3.34
CA THR A 390 -5.92 22.76 2.72
C THR A 390 -6.86 23.94 2.67
N LEU A 391 -7.42 24.19 1.49
CA LEU A 391 -8.46 25.19 1.25
C LEU A 391 -9.69 24.45 0.74
N SER A 392 -10.86 24.68 1.32
CA SER A 392 -12.09 24.09 0.79
C SER A 392 -13.23 25.10 0.76
N GLY A 393 -14.05 24.97 -0.29
CA GLY A 393 -15.28 25.69 -0.43
C GLY A 393 -16.38 24.75 -0.88
N GLN A 394 -17.54 24.87 -0.28
CA GLN A 394 -18.72 24.09 -0.62
C GLN A 394 -19.94 25.03 -0.67
N THR A 395 -20.75 24.87 -1.69
CA THR A 395 -21.95 25.69 -1.83
C THR A 395 -23.04 24.96 -2.63
N ASN A 396 -24.28 25.22 -2.29
CA ASN A 396 -25.44 24.94 -3.12
C ASN A 396 -26.18 26.23 -3.53
N GLY A 397 -25.42 27.33 -3.66
CA GLY A 397 -25.94 28.62 -4.01
C GLY A 397 -26.49 29.39 -2.80
N ARG A 398 -27.82 29.44 -2.65
CA ARG A 398 -28.47 30.28 -1.64
C ARG A 398 -28.59 29.62 -0.26
N TYR A 399 -28.74 28.29 -0.22
CA TYR A 399 -29.12 27.58 1.00
C TYR A 399 -27.93 27.21 1.90
N TYR A 400 -26.80 26.89 1.31
CA TYR A 400 -25.62 26.46 2.05
C TYR A 400 -24.33 26.98 1.44
N GLN A 401 -23.47 27.52 2.29
CA GLN A 401 -22.11 27.92 1.94
C GLN A 401 -21.19 27.54 3.08
N ALA A 402 -20.04 26.95 2.77
CA ALA A 402 -19.01 26.64 3.76
C ALA A 402 -17.62 26.85 3.15
N TYR A 403 -16.76 27.46 3.92
CA TYR A 403 -15.38 27.74 3.55
C TYR A 403 -14.46 27.34 4.69
N SER A 404 -13.34 26.73 4.38
CA SER A 404 -12.35 26.39 5.41
C SER A 404 -10.92 26.54 4.90
N ILE A 405 -10.05 26.88 5.82
CA ILE A 405 -8.61 26.87 5.67
C ILE A 405 -8.00 26.06 6.81
N SER A 406 -7.06 25.20 6.50
CA SER A 406 -6.34 24.38 7.49
C SER A 406 -4.87 24.32 7.12
N PHE A 407 -4.02 24.58 8.09
CA PHE A 407 -2.57 24.47 7.99
C PHE A 407 -2.05 23.47 9.01
N MET A 408 -1.06 22.65 8.62
CA MET A 408 -0.43 21.68 9.48
C MET A 408 1.08 21.60 9.21
N ASP A 409 1.86 21.68 10.27
CA ASP A 409 3.29 21.44 10.26
C ASP A 409 3.61 20.22 11.12
N PRO A 410 4.09 19.11 10.56
CA PRO A 410 4.40 17.88 11.30
C PRO A 410 5.69 17.99 12.14
N TRP A 411 6.52 19.00 11.88
CA TRP A 411 7.78 19.23 12.58
C TRP A 411 7.94 20.68 13.08
N PHE A 412 6.91 21.18 13.70
CA PHE A 412 6.91 22.55 14.22
C PHE A 412 8.11 22.83 15.12
N GLY A 413 8.88 23.85 14.78
CA GLY A 413 10.14 24.19 15.44
C GLY A 413 11.36 23.41 14.92
N GLY A 414 11.22 22.47 14.00
CA GLY A 414 12.30 21.79 13.24
C GLY A 414 13.19 20.81 14.00
N LYS A 415 13.14 20.78 15.34
CA LYS A 415 14.05 19.96 16.17
C LYS A 415 13.46 18.62 16.63
N ARG A 416 12.14 18.52 16.72
CA ARG A 416 11.42 17.34 17.20
C ARG A 416 10.16 17.13 16.37
N PRO A 417 9.64 15.90 16.24
CA PRO A 417 8.40 15.63 15.53
C PRO A 417 7.16 16.09 16.33
N ASN A 418 7.11 17.40 16.57
CA ASN A 418 5.96 18.05 17.19
C ASN A 418 5.08 18.61 16.09
N THR A 419 3.81 18.33 16.13
CA THR A 419 2.86 18.79 15.13
C THR A 419 2.16 20.05 15.60
N LEU A 420 2.06 21.04 14.73
CA LEU A 420 1.17 22.19 14.88
C LEU A 420 0.06 22.07 13.83
N SER A 421 -1.19 22.24 14.24
CA SER A 421 -2.32 22.39 13.32
C SER A 421 -3.13 23.62 13.68
N VAL A 422 -3.50 24.41 12.67
CA VAL A 422 -4.37 25.57 12.84
C VAL A 422 -5.42 25.52 11.74
N SER A 423 -6.67 25.71 12.09
CA SER A 423 -7.74 25.79 11.11
C SER A 423 -8.78 26.83 11.47
N ALA A 424 -9.38 27.39 10.43
CA ALA A 424 -10.54 28.27 10.51
C ALA A 424 -11.60 27.78 9.52
N TYR A 425 -12.85 27.88 9.91
CA TYR A 425 -13.95 27.61 9.01
C TYR A 425 -15.11 28.59 9.27
N PHE A 426 -15.87 28.80 8.21
CA PHE A 426 -17.12 29.54 8.22
C PHE A 426 -18.16 28.74 7.44
N SER A 427 -19.37 28.66 7.97
CA SER A 427 -20.50 28.15 7.19
C SER A 427 -21.76 28.97 7.46
N LYS A 428 -22.59 29.07 6.43
CA LYS A 428 -23.93 29.67 6.50
C LYS A 428 -24.92 28.68 5.88
N GLN A 429 -26.00 28.42 6.60
CA GLN A 429 -27.13 27.65 6.12
C GLN A 429 -28.41 28.45 6.34
N THR A 430 -29.26 28.51 5.33
CA THR A 430 -30.57 29.14 5.39
C THR A 430 -31.66 28.10 5.28
N ASP A 431 -32.84 28.39 5.84
CA ASP A 431 -33.93 27.42 5.85
C ASP A 431 -34.68 27.37 4.50
N ILE A 432 -35.37 26.25 4.33
CA ILE A 432 -36.33 26.02 3.25
C ILE A 432 -37.71 26.24 3.84
N SER A 433 -38.55 27.06 3.18
CA SER A 433 -39.84 27.44 3.75
C SER A 433 -40.68 26.26 4.24
N SER A 434 -41.48 26.50 5.27
CA SER A 434 -42.32 25.53 5.97
C SER A 434 -43.35 24.77 5.07
N ASN A 435 -43.65 25.30 3.88
CA ASN A 435 -44.53 24.64 2.91
C ASN A 435 -43.93 23.33 2.34
N TYR A 436 -42.62 23.18 2.40
CA TYR A 436 -41.96 21.95 1.98
C TYR A 436 -42.04 20.85 3.05
N LEU A 437 -41.97 21.22 4.33
CA LEU A 437 -42.02 20.27 5.46
C LEU A 437 -43.40 19.71 5.73
N ASN A 438 -44.47 20.46 5.47
CA ASN A 438 -45.83 20.03 5.70
C ASN A 438 -46.36 18.98 4.72
N ASN A 439 -45.70 18.76 3.57
CA ASN A 439 -46.08 17.74 2.60
C ASN A 439 -45.35 16.39 2.77
N ASN A 440 -44.36 16.29 3.66
CA ASN A 440 -43.61 15.05 3.93
C ASN A 440 -43.70 14.65 5.41
N SER A 441 -44.94 14.46 5.90
CA SER A 441 -45.17 13.86 7.20
C SER A 441 -44.98 12.34 7.09
N TYR A 442 -43.73 11.86 7.09
CA TYR A 442 -43.32 10.55 7.62
C TYR A 442 -41.77 10.42 7.58
N GLY A 443 -41.22 10.46 8.76
CA GLY A 443 -40.08 9.63 9.15
C GLY A 443 -38.69 10.04 8.65
N GLY A 444 -37.87 10.57 9.54
CA GLY A 444 -36.43 10.53 9.41
C GLY A 444 -35.74 11.78 9.96
N TYR A 445 -35.40 11.74 11.24
CA TYR A 445 -34.45 12.67 11.82
C TYR A 445 -33.09 12.51 11.11
N GLY A 446 -32.86 13.29 10.08
CA GLY A 446 -31.55 13.46 9.47
C GLY A 446 -30.74 14.43 10.29
N TYR A 447 -29.95 13.95 11.23
CA TYR A 447 -28.87 14.74 11.83
C TYR A 447 -27.95 15.22 10.70
N GLY A 448 -27.96 16.52 10.44
CA GLY A 448 -27.00 17.17 9.57
C GLY A 448 -25.59 16.81 10.03
N GLY A 449 -24.89 16.06 9.20
CA GLY A 449 -23.50 15.66 9.48
C GLY A 449 -22.63 16.90 9.52
N TYR A 450 -22.16 17.25 10.70
CA TYR A 450 -21.11 18.24 10.88
C TYR A 450 -19.89 17.84 10.06
N PRO A 451 -19.22 18.76 9.34
CA PRO A 451 -17.94 18.46 8.74
C PRO A 451 -16.93 18.15 9.84
N TYR A 452 -16.62 16.89 9.99
CA TYR A 452 -15.70 16.39 10.98
C TYR A 452 -14.27 16.70 10.55
N TYR A 453 -13.73 17.79 11.06
CA TYR A 453 -12.30 18.08 11.01
C TYR A 453 -11.61 17.35 12.14
N GLY A 454 -10.92 16.34 11.84
CA GLY A 454 -10.12 15.68 12.83
C GLY A 454 -9.34 14.53 12.25
N GLY A 455 -8.08 14.68 12.18
CA GLY A 455 -7.20 13.55 12.22
C GLY A 455 -6.39 13.31 10.96
N TYR A 456 -5.18 13.31 11.20
CA TYR A 456 -4.11 12.74 10.43
C TYR A 456 -4.51 11.50 9.64
N GLY A 457 -4.25 11.52 8.33
CA GLY A 457 -4.08 10.34 7.50
C GLY A 457 -5.27 9.39 7.52
N GLY A 458 -6.44 9.84 7.08
CA GLY A 458 -7.57 8.95 6.83
C GLY A 458 -8.01 9.06 5.38
N TYR A 459 -7.87 7.98 4.63
CA TYR A 459 -8.51 7.79 3.34
C TYR A 459 -10.00 8.13 3.45
N GLY A 460 -10.52 8.86 2.45
CA GLY A 460 -11.87 9.38 2.39
C GLY A 460 -12.93 8.36 2.79
N GLY A 461 -13.67 8.68 3.84
CA GLY A 461 -14.89 7.99 4.19
C GLY A 461 -15.97 8.40 3.21
N TYR A 462 -16.43 7.47 2.40
CA TYR A 462 -17.65 7.62 1.60
C TYR A 462 -18.85 7.71 2.55
N GLY A 463 -19.42 8.89 2.68
CA GLY A 463 -20.73 9.05 3.29
C GLY A 463 -21.81 8.48 2.36
N TYR A 464 -22.36 7.35 2.69
CA TYR A 464 -23.56 6.83 2.03
C TYR A 464 -24.75 7.72 2.41
N GLY A 465 -25.17 8.56 1.47
CA GLY A 465 -26.49 9.19 1.50
C GLY A 465 -27.55 8.16 1.12
N GLY A 466 -28.49 7.91 2.02
CA GLY A 466 -29.62 7.01 1.78
C GLY A 466 -30.48 7.48 0.62
N TYR A 467 -30.72 6.60 -0.34
CA TYR A 467 -31.65 6.79 -1.44
C TYR A 467 -33.08 6.55 -0.96
N GLY A 468 -33.88 7.59 -0.90
CA GLY A 468 -35.33 7.51 -0.81
C GLY A 468 -35.95 7.83 -2.18
N TYR A 469 -36.49 6.81 -2.87
CA TYR A 469 -37.28 7.04 -4.07
C TYR A 469 -38.70 7.48 -3.71
N GLY A 470 -39.07 8.69 -4.08
CA GLY A 470 -40.43 9.16 -4.07
C GLY A 470 -40.68 10.08 -5.27
N TYR A 471 -41.32 9.58 -6.32
CA TYR A 471 -41.75 10.38 -7.45
C TYR A 471 -43.03 11.15 -7.07
N ASN A 472 -42.94 12.49 -7.06
CA ASN A 472 -44.13 13.33 -7.22
C ASN A 472 -43.76 14.59 -8.01
N TYR A 473 -44.26 14.68 -9.23
CA TYR A 473 -44.15 15.85 -10.09
C TYR A 473 -45.18 16.88 -9.64
N GLY A 474 -44.75 17.86 -8.86
CA GLY A 474 -45.44 19.11 -8.63
C GLY A 474 -44.45 20.27 -8.80
N ASN A 475 -44.82 21.33 -9.48
CA ASN A 475 -44.05 22.55 -9.57
C ASN A 475 -43.90 23.15 -8.17
N TYR A 476 -42.79 22.80 -7.49
CA TYR A 476 -42.43 23.36 -6.19
C TYR A 476 -41.38 24.46 -6.45
N GLU A 477 -41.81 25.73 -6.40
CA GLU A 477 -40.88 26.81 -6.11
C GLU A 477 -40.35 26.58 -4.70
N LEU A 478 -39.06 26.22 -4.60
CA LEU A 478 -38.32 26.13 -3.35
C LEU A 478 -38.29 27.55 -2.75
N ALA A 479 -39.13 27.84 -1.81
CA ALA A 479 -39.19 29.11 -1.13
C ALA A 479 -37.99 29.24 -0.21
N TYR A 480 -37.04 30.04 -0.62
CA TYR A 480 -35.88 30.49 0.14
C TYR A 480 -36.33 31.50 1.20
N ASP A 481 -36.03 31.21 2.47
CA ASP A 481 -36.25 32.14 3.57
C ASP A 481 -34.90 32.72 4.06
N PRO A 482 -34.51 33.92 3.62
CA PRO A 482 -33.25 34.52 4.01
C PRO A 482 -33.23 34.97 5.49
N ASP A 483 -34.40 35.08 6.11
CA ASP A 483 -34.52 35.55 7.48
C ASP A 483 -34.27 34.40 8.49
N LYS A 484 -34.44 33.17 8.08
CA LYS A 484 -34.12 31.98 8.86
C LYS A 484 -32.73 31.45 8.51
N SER A 485 -31.79 31.57 9.41
CA SER A 485 -30.42 31.13 9.11
C SER A 485 -29.62 30.75 10.35
N ILE A 486 -28.64 29.84 10.14
CA ILE A 486 -27.57 29.58 11.06
C ILE A 486 -26.24 29.88 10.40
N MET A 487 -25.41 30.64 11.06
CA MET A 487 -24.02 30.87 10.68
C MET A 487 -23.11 30.25 11.75
N MET A 488 -22.05 29.60 11.29
CA MET A 488 -21.03 29.02 12.16
C MET A 488 -19.67 29.57 11.80
N PHE A 489 -18.94 30.02 12.79
CA PHE A 489 -17.54 30.38 12.68
C PHE A 489 -16.74 29.53 13.63
N GLY A 490 -15.65 28.93 13.19
CA GLY A 490 -14.82 28.08 14.02
C GLY A 490 -13.33 28.35 13.84
N LEU A 491 -12.62 28.27 14.94
CA LEU A 491 -11.16 28.31 15.02
C LEU A 491 -10.68 27.11 15.81
N SER A 492 -9.60 26.47 15.34
CA SER A 492 -8.96 25.36 16.04
C SER A 492 -7.45 25.56 16.03
N ALA A 493 -6.82 25.31 17.17
CA ALA A 493 -5.36 25.26 17.31
C ALA A 493 -4.96 24.01 18.05
N GLY A 494 -4.16 23.16 17.41
CA GLY A 494 -3.73 21.88 17.94
C GLY A 494 -2.21 21.78 18.00
N TYR A 495 -1.72 21.18 19.08
CA TYR A 495 -0.32 20.85 19.26
C TYR A 495 -0.17 19.38 19.59
N GLY A 496 0.65 18.68 18.81
CA GLY A 496 0.88 17.23 18.92
C GLY A 496 2.33 16.90 19.20
N LYS A 497 2.54 15.74 19.83
CA LYS A 497 3.86 15.20 20.13
C LYS A 497 3.89 13.70 19.88
N ARG A 498 4.95 13.21 19.20
CA ARG A 498 5.25 11.77 19.13
C ARG A 498 5.82 11.33 20.47
N LEU A 499 5.26 10.28 21.05
CA LEU A 499 5.71 9.71 22.32
C LEU A 499 6.78 8.65 22.08
N ASN A 500 7.64 8.43 23.08
CA ASN A 500 8.66 7.36 23.04
C ASN A 500 8.26 6.17 23.94
N TRP A 501 7.17 6.30 24.68
CA TRP A 501 6.66 5.28 25.59
C TRP A 501 5.13 5.20 25.46
N PRO A 502 4.55 4.00 25.48
CA PRO A 502 5.14 2.65 25.61
C PRO A 502 5.91 2.20 24.37
N ASP A 503 5.62 2.74 23.21
CA ASP A 503 6.39 2.61 21.98
C ASP A 503 6.35 3.93 21.18
N ASP A 504 7.19 4.07 20.17
CA ASP A 504 7.30 5.30 19.37
C ASP A 504 6.27 5.42 18.24
N TYR A 505 5.28 4.52 18.20
CA TYR A 505 4.11 4.61 17.31
C TYR A 505 3.01 5.49 17.90
N PHE A 506 3.10 5.85 19.18
CA PHE A 506 2.12 6.69 19.84
C PHE A 506 2.33 8.17 19.52
N GLN A 507 1.22 8.86 19.29
CA GLN A 507 1.14 10.30 19.13
C GLN A 507 0.05 10.84 20.06
N PHE A 508 0.37 11.92 20.75
CA PHE A 508 -0.59 12.65 21.57
C PHE A 508 -0.81 14.03 20.94
N MET A 509 -2.05 14.48 20.87
CA MET A 509 -2.43 15.79 20.35
C MET A 509 -3.47 16.43 21.26
N ALA A 510 -3.24 17.68 21.63
CA ALA A 510 -4.21 18.53 22.32
C ALA A 510 -4.67 19.62 21.36
N THR A 511 -5.97 19.77 21.19
CA THR A 511 -6.57 20.76 20.28
C THR A 511 -7.58 21.61 21.05
N LEU A 512 -7.37 22.92 21.03
CA LEU A 512 -8.33 23.88 21.52
C LEU A 512 -9.23 24.30 20.34
N ASN A 513 -10.53 24.14 20.51
CA ASN A 513 -11.53 24.51 19.53
C ASN A 513 -12.42 25.60 20.06
N TYR A 514 -12.69 26.58 19.23
CA TYR A 514 -13.72 27.59 19.45
C TYR A 514 -14.71 27.57 18.31
N GLN A 515 -16.01 27.52 18.60
CA GLN A 515 -17.09 27.57 17.63
C GLN A 515 -18.14 28.57 18.09
N LEU A 516 -18.49 29.48 17.20
CA LEU A 516 -19.58 30.43 17.38
C LEU A 516 -20.71 30.06 16.44
N TYR A 517 -21.88 29.82 17.02
CA TYR A 517 -23.14 29.63 16.31
C TYR A 517 -23.96 30.89 16.42
N MET A 518 -24.37 31.46 15.31
CA MET A 518 -25.24 32.64 15.19
C MET A 518 -26.53 32.21 14.52
N MET A 519 -27.63 32.21 15.26
CA MET A 519 -28.92 31.71 14.82
C MET A 519 -29.91 32.87 14.70
N LYS A 520 -30.66 32.86 13.62
CA LYS A 520 -31.75 33.79 13.37
C LYS A 520 -32.97 32.98 12.94
N ASP A 521 -34.01 32.96 13.78
CA ASP A 521 -35.26 32.18 13.61
C ASP A 521 -35.04 30.74 13.13
N TRP A 522 -34.04 30.07 13.76
CA TRP A 522 -33.58 28.72 13.42
C TRP A 522 -34.29 27.66 14.26
N ASP A 523 -35.37 27.06 13.73
CA ASP A 523 -36.29 26.17 14.46
C ASP A 523 -35.74 24.75 14.76
N TYR A 524 -34.52 24.44 14.33
CA TYR A 524 -33.94 23.09 14.46
C TYR A 524 -33.08 22.89 15.73
N PHE A 525 -32.88 23.93 16.53
CA PHE A 525 -32.17 23.86 17.79
C PHE A 525 -33.11 24.24 18.97
N LEU A 526 -32.65 23.98 20.18
CA LEU A 526 -33.36 24.36 21.39
C LEU A 526 -33.52 25.89 21.53
N VAL A 527 -32.59 26.63 20.94
CA VAL A 527 -32.60 28.09 20.86
C VAL A 527 -32.76 28.51 19.40
N ASN A 528 -33.78 29.27 19.10
CA ASN A 528 -34.08 29.68 17.74
C ASN A 528 -33.34 30.96 17.32
N ASN A 529 -33.05 31.83 18.28
CA ASN A 529 -32.38 33.10 18.09
C ASN A 529 -31.22 33.27 19.06
N GLY A 530 -30.17 33.97 18.66
CA GLY A 530 -29.07 34.32 19.50
C GLY A 530 -27.74 33.65 19.12
N ASN A 531 -26.77 33.75 20.00
CA ASN A 531 -25.40 33.28 19.78
C ASN A 531 -25.03 32.21 20.82
N CYS A 532 -24.54 31.06 20.34
CA CYS A 532 -24.00 30.02 21.21
C CYS A 532 -22.49 29.83 20.99
N HIS A 533 -21.76 29.73 22.07
CA HIS A 533 -20.31 29.55 22.06
C HIS A 533 -19.95 28.14 22.54
N ASN A 534 -19.13 27.45 21.78
CA ASN A 534 -18.56 26.17 22.13
C ASN A 534 -17.05 26.32 22.21
N ILE A 535 -16.51 26.26 23.41
CA ILE A 535 -15.07 26.24 23.66
C ILE A 535 -14.76 24.86 24.24
N ASN A 536 -13.98 24.06 23.56
CA ASN A 536 -13.63 22.73 24.03
C ASN A 536 -12.15 22.43 23.84
N LEU A 537 -11.63 21.62 24.76
CA LEU A 537 -10.31 21.02 24.66
C LEU A 537 -10.50 19.55 24.24
N GLU A 538 -9.92 19.20 23.09
CA GLU A 538 -9.88 17.81 22.60
C GLU A 538 -8.48 17.23 22.82
N LEU A 539 -8.41 16.12 23.54
CA LEU A 539 -7.21 15.32 23.73
C LEU A 539 -7.33 14.06 22.89
N ASN A 540 -6.35 13.83 22.04
CA ASN A 540 -6.33 12.69 21.13
C ASN A 540 -5.04 11.90 21.34
N LEU A 541 -5.18 10.60 21.62
CA LEU A 541 -4.09 9.65 21.69
C LEU A 541 -4.26 8.66 20.54
N GLN A 542 -3.28 8.63 19.64
CA GLN A 542 -3.28 7.75 18.47
C GLN A 542 -2.05 6.86 18.48
N ARG A 543 -2.23 5.60 18.09
CA ARG A 543 -1.14 4.67 17.76
C ARG A 543 -1.29 4.17 16.34
N ASN A 544 -0.22 4.24 15.56
CA ASN A 544 -0.23 3.79 14.18
C ASN A 544 1.02 2.94 13.89
N SER A 545 0.85 1.62 13.83
CA SER A 545 1.91 0.64 13.57
C SER A 545 1.69 -0.15 12.27
N ILE A 546 0.90 0.39 11.32
CA ILE A 546 0.68 -0.25 10.02
C ILE A 546 1.98 -0.33 9.22
N ASP A 547 2.18 -1.43 8.48
CA ASP A 547 3.38 -1.69 7.69
C ASP A 547 3.42 -0.86 6.39
N ASN A 548 2.30 -0.75 5.69
CA ASN A 548 2.21 -0.01 4.44
C ASN A 548 0.88 0.75 4.38
N PRO A 549 0.88 2.08 4.09
CA PRO A 549 -0.34 2.87 4.02
C PRO A 549 -1.27 2.52 2.85
N LEU A 550 -0.74 1.97 1.74
CA LEU A 550 -1.53 1.62 0.55
C LEU A 550 -2.06 0.19 0.61
N TYR A 551 -1.20 -0.77 0.95
CA TYR A 551 -1.51 -2.19 1.00
C TYR A 551 -1.14 -2.76 2.37
N THR A 552 -1.91 -2.37 3.39
CA THR A 552 -1.65 -2.81 4.76
C THR A 552 -1.88 -4.30 4.92
N ARG A 553 -0.85 -5.02 5.36
CA ARG A 553 -0.89 -6.47 5.63
C ARG A 553 -0.83 -6.79 7.11
N ARG A 554 -0.11 -5.98 7.88
CA ARG A 554 0.12 -6.17 9.32
C ARG A 554 0.09 -4.83 10.05
N GLY A 555 -0.20 -4.90 11.35
CA GLY A 555 -0.17 -3.75 12.24
C GLY A 555 -1.52 -3.31 12.74
N SER A 556 -1.54 -2.21 13.47
CA SER A 556 -2.78 -1.70 14.07
C SER A 556 -2.80 -0.18 14.08
N GLN A 557 -3.99 0.35 14.06
CA GLN A 557 -4.27 1.78 14.23
C GLN A 557 -5.35 1.93 15.30
N PHE A 558 -5.00 2.59 16.39
CA PHE A 558 -5.91 2.93 17.47
C PHE A 558 -5.99 4.44 17.62
N MET A 559 -7.17 4.96 17.90
CA MET A 559 -7.40 6.36 18.24
C MET A 559 -8.37 6.44 19.41
N PHE A 560 -7.98 7.14 20.45
CA PHE A 560 -8.81 7.50 21.58
C PHE A 560 -8.85 9.02 21.70
N SER A 561 -10.04 9.61 21.71
CA SER A 561 -10.23 11.05 21.78
C SER A 561 -11.26 11.40 22.85
N VAL A 562 -10.94 12.40 23.64
CA VAL A 562 -11.81 13.00 24.64
C VAL A 562 -11.90 14.49 24.36
N ALA A 563 -13.09 14.98 24.09
CA ALA A 563 -13.37 16.41 23.97
C ALA A 563 -14.25 16.83 25.15
N ALA A 564 -13.87 17.89 25.84
CA ALA A 564 -14.62 18.42 26.95
C ALA A 564 -14.65 19.96 26.91
N THR A 565 -15.78 20.52 27.25
CA THR A 565 -15.95 21.95 27.50
C THR A 565 -15.69 22.27 28.99
N PRO A 566 -15.30 23.49 29.35
CA PRO A 566 -15.32 23.93 30.71
C PRO A 566 -16.75 23.89 31.30
N PRO A 567 -16.92 23.62 32.59
CA PRO A 567 -18.22 23.58 33.24
C PRO A 567 -18.72 25.02 33.56
N TRP A 568 -19.15 25.72 32.52
CA TRP A 568 -19.56 27.13 32.61
C TRP A 568 -20.67 27.35 33.61
N SER A 569 -21.64 26.40 33.68
CA SER A 569 -22.78 26.47 34.58
C SER A 569 -22.39 26.44 36.05
N LEU A 570 -21.18 25.95 36.40
CA LEU A 570 -20.65 25.98 37.77
C LEU A 570 -19.94 27.30 38.11
N TRP A 571 -19.58 28.10 37.12
CA TRP A 571 -18.71 29.27 37.30
C TRP A 571 -19.45 30.60 37.21
N ASP A 572 -20.58 30.65 36.46
CA ASP A 572 -21.30 31.91 36.21
C ASP A 572 -22.38 32.27 37.23
N GLY A 573 -22.68 31.35 38.18
CA GLY A 573 -23.61 31.58 39.25
C GLY A 573 -25.08 31.72 38.85
N LYS A 574 -25.45 31.34 37.63
CA LYS A 574 -26.83 31.40 37.10
C LYS A 574 -27.65 30.18 37.54
N ASP A 575 -28.93 30.39 37.82
CA ASP A 575 -29.86 29.28 38.11
C ASP A 575 -30.50 28.74 36.83
N TYR A 576 -29.79 27.86 36.14
CA TYR A 576 -30.21 27.25 34.86
C TYR A 576 -31.49 26.40 34.99
N LYS A 577 -31.86 25.91 36.18
CA LYS A 577 -33.06 25.10 36.40
C LYS A 577 -34.35 25.90 36.25
N ASN A 578 -34.29 27.17 36.62
CA ASN A 578 -35.45 28.07 36.63
C ASN A 578 -35.50 28.97 35.37
N MET A 579 -34.49 28.92 34.51
CA MET A 579 -34.50 29.68 33.24
C MET A 579 -35.41 29.02 32.20
N SER A 580 -36.13 29.82 31.44
CA SER A 580 -36.92 29.36 30.29
C SER A 580 -36.02 28.73 29.24
N ASP A 581 -36.52 27.73 28.51
CA ASP A 581 -35.80 27.15 27.36
C ASP A 581 -35.70 28.11 26.16
N GLN A 582 -36.48 29.20 26.19
CA GLN A 582 -36.40 30.27 25.19
C GLN A 582 -35.42 31.40 25.61
N ASP A 583 -34.84 31.33 26.79
CA ASP A 583 -33.87 32.31 27.26
C ASP A 583 -32.54 32.11 26.49
N GLU A 584 -32.12 33.11 25.74
CA GLU A 584 -30.89 33.11 24.96
C GLU A 584 -29.64 32.86 25.81
N ASP A 585 -29.67 33.30 27.09
CA ASP A 585 -28.55 33.13 28.01
C ASP A 585 -28.42 31.69 28.51
N LYS A 586 -29.51 30.89 28.53
CA LYS A 586 -29.49 29.52 29.04
C LYS A 586 -28.54 28.60 28.28
N PHE A 587 -28.48 28.73 26.96
CA PHE A 587 -27.66 27.91 26.10
C PHE A 587 -26.52 28.67 25.43
N ARG A 588 -26.18 29.86 25.92
CA ARG A 588 -25.13 30.70 25.36
C ARG A 588 -23.76 30.03 25.37
N MET A 589 -23.46 29.26 26.43
CA MET A 589 -22.22 28.49 26.56
C MET A 589 -22.56 27.00 26.49
N ILE A 590 -22.06 26.32 25.49
CA ILE A 590 -22.32 24.89 25.31
C ILE A 590 -21.43 24.07 26.26
N GLU A 591 -22.04 23.12 26.96
CA GLU A 591 -21.36 22.21 27.86
C GLU A 591 -21.57 20.76 27.46
N TYR A 592 -20.47 20.00 27.28
CA TYR A 592 -20.50 18.57 27.01
C TYR A 592 -19.14 17.92 27.25
N HIS A 593 -19.15 16.61 27.34
CA HIS A 593 -18.00 15.75 27.13
C HIS A 593 -18.31 14.70 26.09
N LYS A 594 -17.32 14.38 25.24
CA LYS A 594 -17.48 13.42 24.14
C LYS A 594 -16.28 12.51 24.07
N TRP A 595 -16.54 11.22 24.09
CA TRP A 595 -15.53 10.17 24.05
C TRP A 595 -15.65 9.43 22.74
N LYS A 596 -14.50 9.18 22.07
CA LYS A 596 -14.45 8.43 20.81
C LYS A 596 -13.32 7.42 20.87
N PHE A 597 -13.62 6.22 20.45
CA PHE A 597 -12.62 5.18 20.25
C PHE A 597 -12.75 4.60 18.85
N LYS A 598 -11.63 4.49 18.14
CA LYS A 598 -11.53 3.81 16.84
C LYS A 598 -10.39 2.83 16.87
N ALA A 599 -10.60 1.63 16.34
CA ALA A 599 -9.58 0.61 16.21
C ALA A 599 -9.64 -0.02 14.82
N LYS A 600 -8.46 -0.21 14.22
CA LYS A 600 -8.26 -1.01 13.02
C LYS A 600 -7.10 -1.95 13.28
N ILE A 601 -7.29 -3.23 13.05
CA ILE A 601 -6.27 -4.27 13.23
C ILE A 601 -6.13 -5.01 11.91
N PHE A 602 -4.91 -5.14 11.44
CA PHE A 602 -4.56 -5.85 10.22
C PHE A 602 -3.72 -7.06 10.60
N SER A 603 -4.20 -8.23 10.25
CA SER A 603 -3.52 -9.49 10.45
C SER A 603 -3.54 -10.29 9.16
N PRO A 604 -2.42 -10.90 8.73
CA PRO A 604 -2.44 -11.83 7.63
C PRO A 604 -3.37 -12.98 8.01
N LEU A 605 -4.27 -13.33 7.11
CA LEU A 605 -5.04 -14.55 7.26
C LEU A 605 -4.04 -15.70 7.18
N ALA A 606 -3.73 -16.33 8.31
CA ALA A 606 -2.98 -17.57 8.30
C ALA A 606 -3.70 -18.55 7.38
N PRO A 607 -2.98 -19.32 6.53
CA PRO A 607 -3.62 -20.44 5.87
C PRO A 607 -4.23 -21.29 6.98
N LEU A 608 -5.54 -21.50 6.91
CA LEU A 608 -6.24 -22.40 7.81
C LEU A 608 -5.68 -23.80 7.58
N THR A 609 -4.53 -24.10 8.14
CA THR A 609 -4.08 -25.47 8.36
C THR A 609 -4.99 -26.00 9.45
N VAL A 610 -6.14 -26.51 9.02
CA VAL A 610 -6.93 -27.39 9.89
C VAL A 610 -6.02 -28.54 10.24
N LYS A 611 -5.46 -28.52 11.45
CA LYS A 611 -4.91 -29.73 12.06
C LYS A 611 -6.09 -30.69 12.19
N ARG A 612 -6.16 -31.64 11.29
CA ARG A 612 -6.84 -32.92 11.53
C ARG A 612 -5.82 -33.93 11.97
#